data_a0e7ede90e76ee7ef582c0a3bcca7847
#
_entry.id   a0e7ede90e76ee7ef582c0a3bcca7847
#
_cell.length_a   1.000
_cell.length_b   1.000
_cell.length_c   1.000
_cell.angle_alpha   90.00
_cell.angle_beta   90.00
_cell.angle_gamma   90.00
#
_symmetry.space_group_name_H-M   'P 1'
#
loop_
_entity.id
_entity.type
_entity.pdbx_description
1 polymer ?
#
loop_
_entity_poly.entity_id
_entity_poly.type
_entity_poly.pdbx_seq_one_letter_code
_entity_poly.pdbx_strand_id
1 'polypeptide(L)'
;MRTIGSLFIAILVMMFIAGCGSKQTTDNDMTQELNLTQEWDKVFPLSEKVNHKKVTFETQYGLTLAADLYTPKDAQGKLPAIAVSGPFGAVKEQSSGLYAMKMAERGFVALAFDPSYTGESSGEPRRTASPDINTEDFMAAVDFLSKQDNVDAEKIGIIGICGWGGIALNAAAADTRIKATVASTMYDMTRVSGNDYNDAFDVEEARHKNRENLSKQRLADPNAMAGGVLDTVPPQAPNFVHDYYDYYKTPRGYHKRSGNSNDGWRVIGTQAYANSRFLYYINEIRSAVLVMHGADAHSRYFGEAAYKYMVEGKAEGYNFIGKPNPNPGNKQLLIIPDASHCDLYDGGYEEKAGKGQPKNMIPWDTLAEFFKKNLK
;
A
#
# COMPACT_ATOMS: atom_id res chain seq x y z
N MET A 1 7.90 14.40 57.32
CA MET A 1 6.54 15.00 57.39
C MET A 1 5.94 15.09 56.01
N ARG A 2 4.85 14.31 55.82
CA ARG A 2 3.70 14.43 54.89
C ARG A 2 4.02 14.47 53.40
N THR A 3 4.07 13.35 52.68
CA THR A 3 2.94 12.62 51.99
C THR A 3 1.75 13.49 51.58
N ILE A 4 1.72 14.01 50.38
CA ILE A 4 0.51 14.30 49.58
C ILE A 4 0.93 14.20 48.09
N GLY A 5 0.39 13.25 47.35
CA GLY A 5 0.65 13.20 45.91
C GLY A 5 0.34 11.85 45.24
N SER A 6 -0.81 11.25 45.56
CA SER A 6 -1.27 10.07 44.79
C SER A 6 -2.79 10.00 44.88
N LEU A 7 -3.49 10.90 44.19
CA LEU A 7 -4.97 10.80 44.08
C LEU A 7 -5.51 11.67 42.96
N PHE A 8 -5.03 11.48 41.70
CA PHE A 8 -5.65 12.17 40.55
C PHE A 8 -5.56 11.41 39.22
N ILE A 9 -5.40 10.08 39.23
CA ILE A 9 -5.38 9.28 37.99
C ILE A 9 -6.41 8.13 37.99
N ALA A 10 -7.46 8.21 38.81
CA ALA A 10 -8.44 7.13 38.89
C ALA A 10 -9.88 7.51 38.49
N ILE A 11 -10.11 8.64 37.84
CA ILE A 11 -11.50 9.09 37.54
C ILE A 11 -11.78 9.26 36.03
N LEU A 12 -10.92 8.81 35.11
CA LEU A 12 -11.19 8.96 33.68
C LEU A 12 -11.40 7.64 32.92
N VAL A 13 -11.63 6.52 33.61
CA VAL A 13 -11.86 5.19 32.94
C VAL A 13 -13.25 4.61 33.20
N MET A 14 -14.14 5.27 33.92
CA MET A 14 -15.45 4.71 34.26
C MET A 14 -16.66 5.53 33.77
N MET A 15 -16.64 6.05 32.54
CA MET A 15 -17.83 6.67 31.93
C MET A 15 -18.14 6.24 30.49
N PHE A 16 -17.89 4.99 30.14
CA PHE A 16 -18.28 4.48 28.82
C PHE A 16 -18.99 3.11 28.85
N ILE A 17 -19.69 2.79 29.92
CA ILE A 17 -20.62 1.64 29.92
C ILE A 17 -21.89 2.02 30.65
N ALA A 18 -22.78 2.78 30.01
CA ALA A 18 -24.21 2.77 30.27
C ALA A 18 -24.94 3.58 29.22
N GLY A 19 -25.56 2.92 28.27
CA GLY A 19 -26.40 3.59 27.25
C GLY A 19 -26.64 2.76 26.02
N CYS A 20 -26.84 1.45 26.15
CA CYS A 20 -27.37 0.64 25.05
C CYS A 20 -28.89 0.71 25.09
N GLY A 21 -29.46 1.78 24.53
CA GLY A 21 -30.87 1.89 24.18
C GLY A 21 -30.97 1.69 22.67
N SER A 22 -31.37 0.50 22.26
CA SER A 22 -31.63 0.16 20.87
C SER A 22 -32.72 1.06 20.29
N LYS A 23 -32.33 2.06 19.50
CA LYS A 23 -33.16 2.55 18.42
C LYS A 23 -32.62 1.91 17.16
N GLN A 24 -33.32 0.94 16.61
CA GLN A 24 -33.21 0.57 15.21
C GLN A 24 -33.58 1.80 14.37
N THR A 25 -32.58 2.58 14.00
CA THR A 25 -32.64 3.38 12.80
C THR A 25 -32.46 2.39 11.66
N THR A 26 -33.47 2.28 10.83
CA THR A 26 -33.33 1.71 9.48
C THR A 26 -32.32 2.59 8.75
N ASP A 27 -31.03 2.28 8.87
CA ASP A 27 -30.02 2.78 7.95
C ASP A 27 -30.44 2.28 6.57
N ASN A 28 -30.87 3.22 5.73
CA ASN A 28 -30.87 2.99 4.30
C ASN A 28 -29.43 2.55 3.95
N ASP A 29 -29.29 1.29 3.62
CA ASP A 29 -28.08 0.70 3.06
C ASP A 29 -27.76 1.43 1.75
N MET A 30 -27.00 2.55 1.89
CA MET A 30 -26.55 3.38 0.76
C MET A 30 -25.25 2.82 0.22
N THR A 31 -25.14 1.49 0.09
CA THR A 31 -24.07 0.88 -0.69
C THR A 31 -24.12 1.47 -2.09
N GLN A 32 -23.12 2.27 -2.43
CA GLN A 32 -23.00 2.79 -3.78
C GLN A 32 -22.72 1.62 -4.72
N GLU A 33 -23.73 1.24 -5.53
CA GLU A 33 -23.56 0.20 -6.52
C GLU A 33 -22.52 0.64 -7.55
N LEU A 34 -21.39 -0.08 -7.59
CA LEU A 34 -20.28 0.20 -8.50
C LEU A 34 -20.51 -0.47 -9.85
N ASN A 35 -20.30 0.25 -10.93
CA ASN A 35 -20.32 -0.32 -12.28
C ASN A 35 -18.95 -0.97 -12.60
N LEU A 36 -18.78 -2.24 -12.25
CA LEU A 36 -17.53 -2.97 -12.43
C LEU A 36 -17.41 -3.52 -13.85
N THR A 37 -16.24 -3.31 -14.48
CA THR A 37 -15.89 -3.88 -15.80
C THR A 37 -15.85 -5.41 -15.71
N GLN A 38 -16.64 -6.11 -16.50
CA GLN A 38 -16.70 -7.57 -16.46
C GLN A 38 -15.64 -8.25 -17.34
N GLU A 39 -15.12 -7.55 -18.34
CA GLU A 39 -14.07 -8.06 -19.21
C GLU A 39 -12.72 -8.15 -18.49
N TRP A 40 -11.86 -9.07 -18.99
CA TRP A 40 -10.48 -9.15 -18.51
C TRP A 40 -9.65 -8.03 -19.13
N ASP A 41 -9.56 -6.90 -18.46
CA ASP A 41 -8.84 -5.71 -18.91
C ASP A 41 -7.51 -5.47 -18.17
N LYS A 42 -6.94 -6.53 -17.60
CA LYS A 42 -5.69 -6.47 -16.86
C LYS A 42 -4.47 -6.54 -17.77
N VAL A 43 -3.38 -5.92 -17.35
CA VAL A 43 -2.11 -5.88 -18.12
C VAL A 43 -1.33 -7.20 -18.07
N PHE A 44 -1.89 -8.23 -17.49
CA PHE A 44 -1.32 -9.58 -17.39
C PHE A 44 -2.38 -10.63 -17.75
N PRO A 45 -2.00 -11.82 -18.25
CA PRO A 45 -2.93 -12.87 -18.59
C PRO A 45 -3.50 -13.56 -17.34
N LEU A 46 -4.74 -14.04 -17.43
CA LEU A 46 -5.35 -14.86 -16.37
C LEU A 46 -4.66 -16.22 -16.31
N SER A 47 -4.31 -16.64 -15.11
CA SER A 47 -3.75 -17.96 -14.87
C SER A 47 -4.85 -19.03 -14.85
N GLU A 48 -4.57 -20.17 -15.51
CA GLU A 48 -5.46 -21.33 -15.46
C GLU A 48 -5.54 -22.04 -14.09
N LYS A 49 -4.64 -21.70 -13.17
CA LYS A 49 -4.56 -22.32 -11.83
C LYS A 49 -5.48 -21.65 -10.80
N VAL A 50 -6.11 -20.54 -11.15
CA VAL A 50 -6.91 -19.76 -10.22
C VAL A 50 -8.33 -19.52 -10.73
N ASN A 51 -9.27 -19.38 -9.79
CA ASN A 51 -10.56 -18.76 -10.04
C ASN A 51 -10.46 -17.28 -9.75
N HIS A 52 -11.19 -16.48 -10.50
CA HIS A 52 -11.25 -15.02 -10.33
C HIS A 52 -12.70 -14.56 -10.27
N LYS A 53 -12.99 -13.61 -9.37
CA LYS A 53 -14.25 -12.87 -9.36
C LYS A 53 -14.02 -11.44 -8.88
N LYS A 54 -14.78 -10.49 -9.41
CA LYS A 54 -14.85 -9.13 -8.86
C LYS A 54 -15.74 -9.12 -7.63
N VAL A 55 -15.31 -8.37 -6.63
CA VAL A 55 -16.02 -8.17 -5.36
C VAL A 55 -15.96 -6.71 -4.94
N THR A 56 -16.85 -6.32 -4.04
CA THR A 56 -16.83 -5.01 -3.40
C THR A 56 -16.89 -5.18 -1.89
N PHE A 57 -16.35 -4.23 -1.15
CA PHE A 57 -16.43 -4.16 0.31
C PHE A 57 -16.37 -2.71 0.78
N GLU A 58 -16.82 -2.45 1.98
CA GLU A 58 -16.91 -1.11 2.55
C GLU A 58 -15.78 -0.83 3.52
N THR A 59 -15.33 0.42 3.55
CA THR A 59 -14.44 0.97 4.57
C THR A 59 -15.25 1.57 5.71
N GLN A 60 -14.62 1.81 6.87
CA GLN A 60 -15.26 2.51 8.00
C GLN A 60 -15.58 3.98 7.69
N TYR A 61 -15.03 4.53 6.60
CA TYR A 61 -15.37 5.86 6.09
C TYR A 61 -16.56 5.89 5.13
N GLY A 62 -17.27 4.75 4.95
CA GLY A 62 -18.42 4.66 4.06
C GLY A 62 -18.08 4.68 2.57
N LEU A 63 -16.86 4.32 2.22
CA LEU A 63 -16.42 4.17 0.83
C LEU A 63 -16.49 2.71 0.42
N THR A 64 -17.02 2.45 -0.78
CA THR A 64 -17.06 1.10 -1.36
C THR A 64 -15.83 0.87 -2.23
N LEU A 65 -15.03 -0.13 -1.89
CA LEU A 65 -13.84 -0.53 -2.65
C LEU A 65 -14.17 -1.62 -3.66
N ALA A 66 -13.63 -1.49 -4.87
CA ALA A 66 -13.66 -2.52 -5.91
C ALA A 66 -12.41 -3.37 -5.85
N ALA A 67 -12.58 -4.69 -5.94
CA ALA A 67 -11.47 -5.62 -5.84
C ALA A 67 -11.63 -6.84 -6.75
N ASP A 68 -10.50 -7.48 -7.02
CA ASP A 68 -10.38 -8.77 -7.68
C ASP A 68 -9.99 -9.83 -6.65
N LEU A 69 -10.85 -10.81 -6.44
CA LEU A 69 -10.59 -11.95 -5.56
C LEU A 69 -10.12 -13.14 -6.37
N TYR A 70 -8.94 -13.63 -6.06
CA TYR A 70 -8.33 -14.81 -6.66
C TYR A 70 -8.30 -15.96 -5.65
N THR A 71 -8.70 -17.14 -6.08
CA THR A 71 -8.65 -18.37 -5.26
C THR A 71 -8.02 -19.51 -6.04
N PRO A 72 -7.22 -20.39 -5.42
CA PRO A 72 -6.74 -21.60 -6.09
C PRO A 72 -7.91 -22.43 -6.62
N LYS A 73 -7.81 -23.02 -7.81
CA LYS A 73 -8.90 -23.85 -8.39
C LYS A 73 -9.21 -25.07 -7.53
N ASP A 74 -8.18 -25.69 -7.00
CA ASP A 74 -8.29 -26.96 -6.24
C ASP A 74 -8.31 -26.71 -4.71
N ALA A 75 -8.68 -25.50 -4.28
CA ALA A 75 -8.73 -25.13 -2.88
C ALA A 75 -9.76 -25.96 -2.10
N GLN A 76 -9.37 -26.49 -0.97
CA GLN A 76 -10.25 -27.18 -0.02
C GLN A 76 -10.08 -26.59 1.38
N GLY A 77 -11.20 -26.46 2.09
CA GLY A 77 -11.21 -25.90 3.45
C GLY A 77 -10.85 -24.43 3.51
N LYS A 78 -10.44 -23.99 4.68
CA LYS A 78 -10.03 -22.59 4.92
C LYS A 78 -8.55 -22.41 4.61
N LEU A 79 -8.24 -21.38 3.84
CA LEU A 79 -6.90 -21.02 3.43
C LEU A 79 -6.42 -19.74 4.11
N PRO A 80 -5.10 -19.52 4.25
CA PRO A 80 -4.57 -18.22 4.59
C PRO A 80 -4.88 -17.22 3.45
N ALA A 81 -5.00 -15.93 3.80
CA ALA A 81 -5.36 -14.91 2.84
C ALA A 81 -4.37 -13.74 2.79
N ILE A 82 -4.31 -13.07 1.64
CA ILE A 82 -3.41 -11.93 1.40
C ILE A 82 -4.18 -10.81 0.70
N ALA A 83 -4.19 -9.60 1.29
CA ALA A 83 -4.65 -8.40 0.61
C ALA A 83 -3.46 -7.67 -0.05
N VAL A 84 -3.66 -7.16 -1.27
CA VAL A 84 -2.61 -6.55 -2.08
C VAL A 84 -3.08 -5.21 -2.65
N SER A 85 -2.25 -4.18 -2.54
CA SER A 85 -2.50 -2.90 -3.22
C SER A 85 -1.20 -2.19 -3.65
N GLY A 86 -1.35 -1.23 -4.54
CA GLY A 86 -0.27 -0.45 -5.13
C GLY A 86 0.08 -0.86 -6.56
N PRO A 87 1.00 -0.14 -7.17
CA PRO A 87 1.69 1.09 -6.72
C PRO A 87 0.78 2.29 -6.44
N PHE A 88 1.30 3.32 -5.78
CA PHE A 88 0.56 4.57 -5.56
C PHE A 88 0.20 5.22 -6.90
N GLY A 89 -1.08 5.54 -7.10
CA GLY A 89 -1.59 6.04 -8.38
C GLY A 89 -1.86 4.96 -9.44
N ALA A 90 -1.60 3.68 -9.15
CA ALA A 90 -1.95 2.54 -10.00
C ALA A 90 -3.35 1.99 -9.65
N VAL A 91 -3.77 0.95 -10.38
CA VAL A 91 -5.04 0.24 -10.20
C VAL A 91 -4.81 -1.26 -10.10
N LYS A 92 -5.79 -1.99 -9.57
CA LYS A 92 -5.75 -3.46 -9.37
C LYS A 92 -5.54 -4.27 -10.65
N GLU A 93 -5.78 -3.68 -11.80
CA GLU A 93 -5.54 -4.29 -13.11
C GLU A 93 -4.04 -4.34 -13.50
N GLN A 94 -3.18 -3.72 -12.69
CA GLN A 94 -1.73 -3.65 -12.89
C GLN A 94 -0.99 -4.56 -11.89
N SER A 95 0.10 -4.10 -11.29
CA SER A 95 1.01 -4.87 -10.43
C SER A 95 0.29 -5.59 -9.27
N SER A 96 -0.61 -4.94 -8.54
CA SER A 96 -1.26 -5.56 -7.38
C SER A 96 -2.11 -6.78 -7.77
N GLY A 97 -2.81 -6.73 -8.89
CA GLY A 97 -3.55 -7.89 -9.40
C GLY A 97 -2.65 -9.05 -9.80
N LEU A 98 -1.50 -8.76 -10.44
CA LEU A 98 -0.50 -9.78 -10.74
C LEU A 98 0.03 -10.45 -9.46
N TYR A 99 0.39 -9.67 -8.45
CA TYR A 99 0.86 -10.20 -7.16
C TYR A 99 -0.22 -11.08 -6.50
N ALA A 100 -1.47 -10.62 -6.45
CA ALA A 100 -2.57 -11.39 -5.88
C ALA A 100 -2.78 -12.71 -6.63
N MET A 101 -2.81 -12.69 -7.97
CA MET A 101 -2.93 -13.89 -8.79
C MET A 101 -1.76 -14.87 -8.54
N LYS A 102 -0.52 -14.37 -8.46
CA LYS A 102 0.68 -15.18 -8.19
C LYS A 102 0.68 -15.80 -6.79
N MET A 103 0.13 -15.12 -5.79
CA MET A 103 -0.06 -15.70 -4.46
C MET A 103 -1.18 -16.75 -4.47
N ALA A 104 -2.26 -16.53 -5.21
CA ALA A 104 -3.32 -17.52 -5.35
C ALA A 104 -2.83 -18.80 -6.06
N GLU A 105 -1.97 -18.70 -7.07
CA GLU A 105 -1.30 -19.86 -7.68
C GLU A 105 -0.51 -20.71 -6.65
N ARG A 106 -0.17 -20.13 -5.50
CA ARG A 106 0.67 -20.73 -4.43
C ARG A 106 -0.10 -21.12 -3.18
N GLY A 107 -1.45 -21.10 -3.26
CA GLY A 107 -2.32 -21.64 -2.23
C GLY A 107 -2.91 -20.64 -1.25
N PHE A 108 -2.95 -19.36 -1.59
CA PHE A 108 -3.59 -18.32 -0.79
C PHE A 108 -4.92 -17.88 -1.41
N VAL A 109 -5.88 -17.46 -0.60
CA VAL A 109 -6.94 -16.56 -1.07
C VAL A 109 -6.32 -15.17 -1.19
N ALA A 110 -6.36 -14.55 -2.34
CA ALA A 110 -5.69 -13.28 -2.57
C ALA A 110 -6.64 -12.21 -3.14
N LEU A 111 -6.60 -11.01 -2.58
CA LEU A 111 -7.46 -9.89 -2.92
C LEU A 111 -6.60 -8.73 -3.40
N ALA A 112 -6.77 -8.29 -4.65
CA ALA A 112 -6.22 -7.02 -5.15
C ALA A 112 -7.33 -5.98 -5.19
N PHE A 113 -7.13 -4.83 -4.57
CA PHE A 113 -8.16 -3.79 -4.52
C PHE A 113 -7.67 -2.45 -5.09
N ASP A 114 -8.62 -1.70 -5.69
CA ASP A 114 -8.41 -0.29 -5.97
C ASP A 114 -8.55 0.51 -4.68
N PRO A 115 -7.63 1.44 -4.40
CA PRO A 115 -7.78 2.35 -3.27
C PRO A 115 -9.04 3.19 -3.33
N SER A 116 -9.50 3.70 -2.20
CA SER A 116 -10.50 4.75 -2.12
C SER A 116 -10.22 5.87 -3.13
N TYR A 117 -11.22 6.38 -3.82
CA TYR A 117 -11.17 7.43 -4.85
C TYR A 117 -10.45 7.04 -6.16
N THR A 118 -9.99 5.81 -6.30
CA THR A 118 -9.15 5.35 -7.43
C THR A 118 -9.82 4.21 -8.18
N GLY A 119 -9.51 4.07 -9.47
CA GLY A 119 -9.96 2.95 -10.29
C GLY A 119 -11.48 2.81 -10.34
N GLU A 120 -11.99 1.63 -9.99
CA GLU A 120 -13.41 1.32 -9.89
C GLU A 120 -13.98 1.53 -8.47
N SER A 121 -13.16 1.83 -7.45
CA SER A 121 -13.60 2.16 -6.10
C SER A 121 -14.32 3.50 -6.05
N SER A 122 -15.22 3.66 -5.08
CA SER A 122 -15.99 4.88 -4.88
C SER A 122 -15.16 6.04 -4.32
N GLY A 123 -15.78 7.18 -4.16
CA GLY A 123 -15.23 8.39 -3.56
C GLY A 123 -15.02 9.53 -4.55
N GLU A 124 -15.40 10.73 -4.13
CA GLU A 124 -15.21 11.98 -4.86
C GLU A 124 -14.54 13.02 -3.95
N PRO A 125 -13.70 13.86 -4.49
CA PRO A 125 -13.24 13.94 -5.89
C PRO A 125 -12.27 12.81 -6.23
N ARG A 126 -12.37 12.30 -7.47
CA ARG A 126 -11.53 11.16 -7.94
C ARG A 126 -10.03 11.42 -7.78
N ARG A 127 -9.26 10.35 -7.59
CA ARG A 127 -7.80 10.35 -7.44
C ARG A 127 -7.30 11.18 -6.24
N THR A 128 -8.12 11.26 -5.20
CA THR A 128 -7.71 11.80 -3.91
C THR A 128 -6.96 10.72 -3.15
N ALA A 129 -5.83 11.08 -2.54
CA ALA A 129 -5.11 10.24 -1.61
C ALA A 129 -5.13 10.87 -0.21
N SER A 130 -5.24 10.05 0.82
CA SER A 130 -5.25 10.50 2.21
C SER A 130 -4.53 9.47 3.08
N PRO A 131 -3.64 9.91 3.98
CA PRO A 131 -2.84 9.01 4.81
C PRO A 131 -3.68 8.02 5.64
N ASP A 132 -4.71 8.49 6.29
CA ASP A 132 -5.60 7.73 7.15
C ASP A 132 -6.55 6.84 6.34
N ILE A 133 -7.20 7.39 5.30
CA ILE A 133 -8.12 6.63 4.45
C ILE A 133 -7.38 5.49 3.73
N ASN A 134 -6.18 5.75 3.18
CA ASN A 134 -5.44 4.69 2.51
C ASN A 134 -4.90 3.62 3.48
N THR A 135 -4.66 3.96 4.75
CA THR A 135 -4.36 2.97 5.79
C THR A 135 -5.60 2.12 6.09
N GLU A 136 -6.78 2.75 6.21
CA GLU A 136 -8.06 2.09 6.42
C GLU A 136 -8.41 1.15 5.26
N ASP A 137 -8.08 1.49 4.02
CA ASP A 137 -8.35 0.63 2.85
C ASP A 137 -7.75 -0.78 3.04
N PHE A 138 -6.54 -0.91 3.63
CA PHE A 138 -5.98 -2.22 3.99
C PHE A 138 -6.72 -2.89 5.14
N MET A 139 -7.11 -2.15 6.18
CA MET A 139 -7.84 -2.71 7.32
C MET A 139 -9.23 -3.20 6.90
N ALA A 140 -9.92 -2.47 6.02
CA ALA A 140 -11.18 -2.90 5.43
C ALA A 140 -11.03 -4.14 4.54
N ALA A 141 -9.91 -4.27 3.80
CA ALA A 141 -9.61 -5.50 3.06
C ALA A 141 -9.39 -6.70 3.99
N VAL A 142 -8.78 -6.50 5.16
CA VAL A 142 -8.66 -7.52 6.22
C VAL A 142 -10.03 -7.89 6.78
N ASP A 143 -10.90 -6.90 7.03
CA ASP A 143 -12.29 -7.14 7.45
C ASP A 143 -13.05 -8.01 6.46
N PHE A 144 -12.95 -7.66 5.16
CA PHE A 144 -13.58 -8.42 4.10
C PHE A 144 -13.08 -9.86 4.02
N LEU A 145 -11.76 -10.06 4.03
CA LEU A 145 -11.15 -11.39 3.97
C LEU A 145 -11.51 -12.23 5.20
N SER A 146 -11.54 -11.63 6.39
CA SER A 146 -11.89 -12.33 7.64
C SER A 146 -13.32 -12.90 7.64
N LYS A 147 -14.21 -12.36 6.81
CA LYS A 147 -15.61 -12.77 6.69
C LYS A 147 -15.85 -13.81 5.59
N GLN A 148 -14.83 -14.19 4.80
CA GLN A 148 -14.98 -15.17 3.73
C GLN A 148 -14.99 -16.60 4.30
N ASP A 149 -15.92 -17.43 3.87
CA ASP A 149 -16.11 -18.81 4.37
C ASP A 149 -14.86 -19.69 4.14
N ASN A 150 -14.12 -19.43 3.05
CA ASN A 150 -12.92 -20.17 2.66
C ASN A 150 -11.61 -19.55 3.17
N VAL A 151 -11.68 -18.57 4.08
CA VAL A 151 -10.51 -17.91 4.69
C VAL A 151 -10.37 -18.30 6.16
N ASP A 152 -9.14 -18.58 6.59
CA ASP A 152 -8.77 -18.64 7.99
C ASP A 152 -8.47 -17.23 8.49
N ALA A 153 -9.40 -16.63 9.23
CA ALA A 153 -9.32 -15.25 9.70
C ALA A 153 -8.11 -14.97 10.61
N GLU A 154 -7.50 -16.00 11.19
CA GLU A 154 -6.29 -15.86 12.00
C GLU A 154 -5.00 -15.86 11.14
N LYS A 155 -5.12 -16.07 9.82
CA LYS A 155 -3.99 -16.23 8.88
C LYS A 155 -4.07 -15.24 7.73
N ILE A 156 -4.09 -13.95 8.05
CA ILE A 156 -4.17 -12.88 7.05
C ILE A 156 -2.86 -12.11 7.00
N GLY A 157 -2.33 -11.96 5.78
CA GLY A 157 -1.19 -11.12 5.45
C GLY A 157 -1.54 -10.03 4.46
N ILE A 158 -0.62 -9.09 4.26
CA ILE A 158 -0.77 -8.03 3.26
C ILE A 158 0.50 -7.84 2.43
N ILE A 159 0.33 -7.34 1.21
CA ILE A 159 1.42 -6.89 0.32
C ILE A 159 1.14 -5.47 -0.12
N GLY A 160 2.05 -4.57 0.17
CA GLY A 160 2.06 -3.22 -0.37
C GLY A 160 3.20 -3.02 -1.37
N ILE A 161 2.91 -2.40 -2.53
CA ILE A 161 3.87 -2.21 -3.62
C ILE A 161 4.10 -0.71 -3.79
N CYS A 162 5.37 -0.28 -3.94
CA CYS A 162 5.74 1.13 -4.10
C CYS A 162 5.24 1.98 -2.91
N GLY A 163 4.53 3.08 -3.12
CA GLY A 163 3.95 3.89 -2.04
C GLY A 163 3.03 3.11 -1.10
N TRP A 164 2.38 2.07 -1.60
CA TRP A 164 1.55 1.18 -0.78
C TRP A 164 2.38 0.26 0.13
N GLY A 165 3.68 0.11 -0.11
CA GLY A 165 4.58 -0.57 0.82
C GLY A 165 4.69 0.17 2.16
N GLY A 166 4.83 1.50 2.14
CA GLY A 166 4.79 2.31 3.37
C GLY A 166 3.42 2.30 4.05
N ILE A 167 2.33 2.35 3.27
CA ILE A 167 0.96 2.23 3.78
C ILE A 167 0.74 0.86 4.43
N ALA A 168 1.24 -0.23 3.83
CA ALA A 168 1.17 -1.57 4.41
C ALA A 168 1.90 -1.68 5.75
N LEU A 169 3.07 -1.06 5.88
CA LEU A 169 3.79 -1.01 7.16
C LEU A 169 3.01 -0.23 8.21
N ASN A 170 2.38 0.89 7.84
CA ASN A 170 1.52 1.65 8.76
C ASN A 170 0.29 0.85 9.17
N ALA A 171 -0.38 0.17 8.23
CA ALA A 171 -1.52 -0.70 8.53
C ALA A 171 -1.13 -1.86 9.47
N ALA A 172 0.04 -2.49 9.25
CA ALA A 172 0.55 -3.55 10.12
C ALA A 172 0.91 -3.06 11.54
N ALA A 173 1.27 -1.78 11.70
CA ALA A 173 1.47 -1.17 13.00
C ALA A 173 0.13 -0.88 13.72
N ALA A 174 -0.94 -0.58 12.97
CA ALA A 174 -2.26 -0.23 13.48
C ALA A 174 -3.14 -1.46 13.73
N ASP A 175 -3.10 -2.48 12.86
CA ASP A 175 -3.99 -3.65 12.88
C ASP A 175 -3.24 -4.94 13.22
N THR A 176 -3.42 -5.45 14.43
CA THR A 176 -2.75 -6.66 14.93
C THR A 176 -3.26 -7.97 14.31
N ARG A 177 -4.35 -7.93 13.52
CA ARG A 177 -4.85 -9.07 12.74
C ARG A 177 -3.96 -9.36 11.54
N ILE A 178 -3.13 -8.39 11.10
CA ILE A 178 -2.14 -8.57 10.05
C ILE A 178 -0.95 -9.35 10.61
N LYS A 179 -0.82 -10.63 10.23
CA LYS A 179 0.19 -11.54 10.77
C LYS A 179 1.50 -11.55 9.99
N ALA A 180 1.46 -11.14 8.72
CA ALA A 180 2.65 -11.05 7.87
C ALA A 180 2.49 -9.92 6.85
N THR A 181 3.55 -9.15 6.60
CA THR A 181 3.54 -8.02 5.67
C THR A 181 4.72 -8.09 4.73
N VAL A 182 4.48 -7.91 3.43
CA VAL A 182 5.52 -7.67 2.43
C VAL A 182 5.41 -6.22 1.95
N ALA A 183 6.50 -5.47 2.04
CA ALA A 183 6.65 -4.14 1.47
C ALA A 183 7.60 -4.22 0.27
N SER A 184 7.05 -4.34 -0.95
CA SER A 184 7.82 -4.50 -2.18
C SER A 184 8.14 -3.15 -2.79
N THR A 185 9.43 -2.93 -3.11
CA THR A 185 9.94 -1.71 -3.75
C THR A 185 9.33 -0.42 -3.17
N MET A 186 9.25 -0.39 -1.84
CA MET A 186 8.45 0.57 -1.09
C MET A 186 8.92 2.03 -1.19
N TYR A 187 7.96 2.94 -1.05
CA TYR A 187 8.20 4.34 -0.69
C TYR A 187 7.61 4.65 0.69
N ASP A 188 8.25 5.54 1.41
CA ASP A 188 7.59 6.33 2.44
C ASP A 188 6.99 7.58 1.79
N MET A 189 5.68 7.52 1.49
CA MET A 189 4.96 8.61 0.83
C MET A 189 4.94 9.89 1.68
N THR A 190 5.06 9.78 3.01
CA THR A 190 5.12 10.94 3.90
C THR A 190 6.48 11.61 3.84
N ARG A 191 7.56 10.82 3.79
CA ARG A 191 8.94 11.32 3.65
C ARG A 191 9.15 11.98 2.29
N VAL A 192 8.78 11.32 1.18
CA VAL A 192 8.96 11.90 -0.15
C VAL A 192 8.11 13.15 -0.36
N SER A 193 6.88 13.19 0.15
CA SER A 193 6.02 14.38 0.04
C SER A 193 6.52 15.57 0.88
N GLY A 194 7.18 15.29 2.01
CA GLY A 194 7.73 16.32 2.91
C GLY A 194 9.13 16.77 2.58
N ASN A 195 10.00 15.82 2.20
CA ASN A 195 11.44 16.04 2.03
C ASN A 195 11.92 15.97 0.58
N ASP A 196 11.04 15.60 -0.37
CA ASP A 196 11.35 15.32 -1.76
C ASP A 196 12.29 14.11 -1.93
N TYR A 197 12.65 13.81 -3.19
CA TYR A 197 13.52 12.70 -3.56
C TYR A 197 14.94 12.91 -2.99
N ASN A 198 15.50 11.84 -2.43
CA ASN A 198 16.77 11.84 -1.70
C ASN A 198 16.84 12.89 -0.57
N ASP A 199 15.70 13.22 0.05
CA ASP A 199 15.60 14.21 1.11
C ASP A 199 16.14 15.61 0.73
N ALA A 200 15.99 15.98 -0.54
CA ALA A 200 16.49 17.25 -1.08
C ALA A 200 15.94 18.49 -0.33
N PHE A 201 14.78 18.37 0.31
CA PHE A 201 14.14 19.41 1.11
C PHE A 201 14.24 19.14 2.63
N ASP A 202 15.14 18.26 3.10
CA ASP A 202 15.27 17.97 4.53
C ASP A 202 15.99 19.07 5.32
N VAL A 203 15.60 20.32 5.05
CA VAL A 203 15.88 21.50 5.86
C VAL A 203 14.59 22.28 6.09
N GLU A 204 14.48 22.95 7.22
CA GLU A 204 13.23 23.60 7.67
C GLU A 204 12.72 24.62 6.65
N GLU A 205 13.59 25.47 6.13
CA GLU A 205 13.25 26.51 5.15
C GLU A 205 12.70 25.91 3.83
N ALA A 206 13.30 24.81 3.34
CA ALA A 206 12.83 24.15 2.11
C ALA A 206 11.47 23.51 2.32
N ARG A 207 11.26 22.84 3.46
CA ARG A 207 9.93 22.29 3.81
C ARG A 207 8.88 23.37 4.00
N HIS A 208 9.25 24.51 4.60
CA HIS A 208 8.34 25.67 4.73
C HIS A 208 7.95 26.19 3.35
N LYS A 209 8.93 26.38 2.48
CA LYS A 209 8.68 26.83 1.11
C LYS A 209 7.80 25.90 0.30
N ASN A 210 7.99 24.59 0.45
CA ASN A 210 7.12 23.58 -0.17
C ASN A 210 5.67 23.72 0.33
N ARG A 211 5.45 23.90 1.64
CA ARG A 211 4.11 24.11 2.21
C ARG A 211 3.46 25.40 1.72
N GLU A 212 4.23 26.50 1.57
CA GLU A 212 3.73 27.74 0.97
C GLU A 212 3.25 27.51 -0.48
N ASN A 213 4.04 26.76 -1.28
CA ASN A 213 3.69 26.45 -2.66
C ASN A 213 2.42 25.60 -2.74
N LEU A 214 2.30 24.55 -1.90
CA LEU A 214 1.10 23.71 -1.80
C LEU A 214 -0.12 24.54 -1.37
N SER A 215 0.03 25.46 -0.42
CA SER A 215 -1.05 26.33 0.03
C SER A 215 -1.52 27.30 -1.07
N LYS A 216 -0.58 27.87 -1.84
CA LYS A 216 -0.90 28.71 -3.01
C LYS A 216 -1.59 27.88 -4.10
N GLN A 217 -1.09 26.69 -4.39
CA GLN A 217 -1.69 25.78 -5.38
C GLN A 217 -3.12 25.41 -5.01
N ARG A 218 -3.36 25.07 -3.73
CA ARG A 218 -4.70 24.76 -3.21
C ARG A 218 -5.71 25.87 -3.46
N LEU A 219 -5.28 27.14 -3.34
CA LEU A 219 -6.14 28.30 -3.57
C LEU A 219 -6.33 28.60 -5.07
N ALA A 220 -5.26 28.47 -5.85
CA ALA A 220 -5.27 28.78 -7.28
C ALA A 220 -6.07 27.76 -8.11
N ASP A 221 -5.89 26.46 -7.79
CA ASP A 221 -6.59 25.35 -8.46
C ASP A 221 -6.75 24.17 -7.50
N PRO A 222 -7.90 24.04 -6.85
CA PRO A 222 -8.17 22.92 -5.95
C PRO A 222 -8.28 21.55 -6.66
N ASN A 223 -8.35 21.55 -8.00
CA ASN A 223 -8.41 20.36 -8.83
C ASN A 223 -7.06 19.96 -9.43
N ALA A 224 -5.99 20.70 -9.12
CA ALA A 224 -4.66 20.41 -9.66
C ALA A 224 -4.24 18.97 -9.44
N MET A 225 -3.63 18.40 -10.49
CA MET A 225 -3.11 17.04 -10.51
C MET A 225 -1.59 17.05 -10.47
N ALA A 226 -0.99 16.00 -9.90
CA ALA A 226 0.45 15.80 -9.84
C ALA A 226 0.79 14.30 -9.88
N GLY A 227 2.06 13.96 -10.05
CA GLY A 227 2.57 12.61 -9.93
C GLY A 227 2.29 11.68 -11.12
N GLY A 228 1.61 12.15 -12.16
CA GLY A 228 1.49 11.40 -13.42
C GLY A 228 2.83 11.21 -14.10
N VAL A 229 3.05 10.08 -14.74
CA VAL A 229 4.25 9.85 -15.54
C VAL A 229 4.21 10.72 -16.80
N LEU A 230 5.32 11.33 -17.16
CA LEU A 230 5.43 12.21 -18.32
C LEU A 230 5.03 11.50 -19.62
N ASP A 231 4.35 12.19 -20.54
CA ASP A 231 3.99 11.64 -21.86
C ASP A 231 5.21 11.53 -22.78
N THR A 232 6.23 12.32 -22.50
CA THR A 232 7.54 12.26 -23.18
C THR A 232 8.65 12.41 -22.17
N VAL A 233 9.68 11.56 -22.27
CA VAL A 233 10.83 11.60 -21.37
C VAL A 233 12.02 12.22 -22.08
N PRO A 234 12.60 13.31 -21.55
CA PRO A 234 13.84 13.86 -22.09
C PRO A 234 14.97 12.83 -22.07
N PRO A 235 15.82 12.72 -23.10
CA PRO A 235 16.89 11.71 -23.14
C PRO A 235 17.83 11.74 -21.93
N GLN A 236 18.05 12.94 -21.36
CA GLN A 236 18.92 13.17 -20.20
C GLN A 236 18.23 12.93 -18.84
N ALA A 237 16.95 12.56 -18.82
CA ALA A 237 16.26 12.27 -17.58
C ALA A 237 16.91 11.09 -16.83
N PRO A 238 16.84 11.06 -15.51
CA PRO A 238 17.34 9.91 -14.72
C PRO A 238 16.69 8.59 -15.17
N ASN A 239 17.41 7.49 -15.08
CA ASN A 239 16.95 6.17 -15.53
C ASN A 239 15.58 5.79 -14.98
N PHE A 240 15.30 6.08 -13.71
CA PHE A 240 14.02 5.75 -13.10
C PHE A 240 12.82 6.45 -13.76
N VAL A 241 13.01 7.65 -14.36
CA VAL A 241 11.96 8.34 -15.12
C VAL A 241 11.64 7.57 -16.40
N HIS A 242 12.69 7.05 -17.06
CA HIS A 242 12.53 6.17 -18.22
C HIS A 242 11.84 4.84 -17.85
N ASP A 243 12.17 4.26 -16.67
CA ASP A 243 11.54 3.02 -16.20
C ASP A 243 10.05 3.22 -15.90
N TYR A 244 9.67 4.34 -15.28
CA TYR A 244 8.27 4.67 -15.07
C TYR A 244 7.51 4.89 -16.37
N TYR A 245 8.13 5.62 -17.34
CA TYR A 245 7.54 5.77 -18.66
C TYR A 245 7.34 4.41 -19.33
N ASP A 246 8.36 3.57 -19.31
CA ASP A 246 8.32 2.23 -19.91
C ASP A 246 7.19 1.39 -19.35
N TYR A 247 6.96 1.43 -18.03
CA TYR A 247 5.87 0.70 -17.41
C TYR A 247 4.51 1.37 -17.69
N TYR A 248 4.32 2.65 -17.36
CA TYR A 248 3.00 3.27 -17.31
C TYR A 248 2.49 3.82 -18.65
N LYS A 249 3.36 4.13 -19.60
CA LYS A 249 3.00 4.77 -20.87
C LYS A 249 3.13 3.84 -22.09
N THR A 250 3.48 2.58 -21.87
CA THR A 250 3.60 1.56 -22.93
C THR A 250 2.66 0.38 -22.65
N PRO A 251 2.44 -0.55 -23.62
CA PRO A 251 1.63 -1.73 -23.38
C PRO A 251 2.10 -2.64 -22.22
N ARG A 252 3.32 -2.43 -21.70
CA ARG A 252 3.86 -3.18 -20.55
C ARG A 252 2.94 -3.09 -19.33
N GLY A 253 2.45 -1.90 -19.01
CA GLY A 253 1.65 -1.71 -17.81
C GLY A 253 0.66 -0.54 -17.90
N TYR A 254 0.46 0.07 -19.09
CA TYR A 254 -0.54 1.13 -19.26
C TYR A 254 -1.93 0.63 -18.91
N HIS A 255 -2.67 1.41 -18.12
CA HIS A 255 -4.07 1.17 -17.88
C HIS A 255 -4.87 2.48 -17.85
N LYS A 256 -6.04 2.48 -18.55
CA LYS A 256 -6.88 3.69 -18.72
C LYS A 256 -7.40 4.30 -17.41
N ARG A 257 -7.54 3.50 -16.33
CA ARG A 257 -8.01 3.97 -15.01
C ARG A 257 -6.86 4.38 -14.09
N SER A 258 -5.62 4.04 -14.40
CA SER A 258 -4.46 4.37 -13.59
C SER A 258 -4.12 5.88 -13.66
N GLY A 259 -3.96 6.52 -12.50
CA GLY A 259 -3.47 7.89 -12.43
C GLY A 259 -2.07 8.03 -13.01
N ASN A 260 -1.17 7.09 -12.73
CA ASN A 260 0.20 7.11 -13.25
C ASN A 260 0.27 7.01 -14.77
N SER A 261 -0.65 6.25 -15.37
CA SER A 261 -0.75 6.15 -16.84
C SER A 261 -1.36 7.40 -17.49
N ASN A 262 -1.95 8.29 -16.71
CA ASN A 262 -2.62 9.51 -17.16
C ASN A 262 -2.04 10.75 -16.46
N ASP A 263 -2.86 11.53 -15.77
CA ASP A 263 -2.53 12.84 -15.22
C ASP A 263 -2.22 12.81 -13.70
N GLY A 264 -2.08 11.62 -13.10
CA GLY A 264 -1.66 11.46 -11.71
C GLY A 264 -2.80 11.49 -10.69
N TRP A 265 -2.54 12.10 -9.54
CA TRP A 265 -3.46 12.25 -8.43
C TRP A 265 -3.59 13.71 -7.98
N ARG A 266 -4.58 14.02 -7.16
CA ARG A 266 -4.83 15.39 -6.70
C ARG A 266 -3.74 15.88 -5.76
N VAL A 267 -3.28 17.12 -5.97
CA VAL A 267 -2.25 17.78 -5.15
C VAL A 267 -2.69 17.92 -3.69
N ILE A 268 -3.98 18.05 -3.43
CA ILE A 268 -4.50 18.18 -2.06
C ILE A 268 -4.09 17.01 -1.14
N GLY A 269 -3.96 15.79 -1.68
CA GLY A 269 -3.44 14.64 -0.93
C GLY A 269 -1.98 14.81 -0.54
N THR A 270 -1.18 15.39 -1.40
CA THR A 270 0.25 15.64 -1.15
C THR A 270 0.46 16.49 0.11
N GLN A 271 -0.37 17.50 0.34
CA GLN A 271 -0.26 18.35 1.54
C GLN A 271 -0.49 17.56 2.83
N ALA A 272 -1.46 16.63 2.83
CA ALA A 272 -1.73 15.76 3.98
C ALA A 272 -0.56 14.79 4.21
N TYR A 273 -0.03 14.16 3.16
CA TYR A 273 1.14 13.30 3.25
C TYR A 273 2.38 14.04 3.74
N ALA A 274 2.67 15.24 3.22
CA ALA A 274 3.82 16.04 3.64
C ALA A 274 3.81 16.43 5.13
N ASN A 275 2.65 16.38 5.79
CA ASN A 275 2.50 16.71 7.20
C ASN A 275 2.16 15.49 8.09
N SER A 276 2.36 14.28 7.58
CA SER A 276 2.11 13.02 8.29
C SER A 276 3.40 12.22 8.48
N ARG A 277 3.38 11.23 9.36
CA ARG A 277 4.52 10.35 9.65
C ARG A 277 4.03 8.92 9.76
N PHE A 278 3.96 8.22 8.63
CA PHE A 278 3.46 6.85 8.58
C PHE A 278 4.30 5.88 9.41
N LEU A 279 5.60 5.97 9.28
CA LEU A 279 6.49 4.95 9.79
C LEU A 279 6.90 5.17 11.26
N TYR A 280 6.18 6.08 11.96
CA TYR A 280 6.53 6.43 13.33
C TYR A 280 6.48 5.25 14.32
N TYR A 281 5.50 4.33 14.15
CA TYR A 281 5.30 3.18 15.04
C TYR A 281 5.67 1.81 14.44
N ILE A 282 6.34 1.76 13.28
CA ILE A 282 6.68 0.47 12.67
C ILE A 282 7.69 -0.35 13.48
N ASN A 283 8.48 0.29 14.35
CA ASN A 283 9.34 -0.38 15.32
C ASN A 283 8.56 -1.17 16.40
N GLU A 284 7.24 -0.98 16.49
CA GLU A 284 6.37 -1.70 17.42
C GLU A 284 5.64 -2.89 16.75
N ILE A 285 5.76 -3.06 15.43
CA ILE A 285 5.15 -4.19 14.70
C ILE A 285 5.70 -5.51 15.25
N ARG A 286 4.84 -6.36 15.79
CA ARG A 286 5.22 -7.68 16.32
C ARG A 286 5.12 -8.78 15.28
N SER A 287 4.23 -8.64 14.28
CA SER A 287 4.06 -9.57 13.18
C SER A 287 5.29 -9.60 12.26
N ALA A 288 5.39 -10.63 11.40
CA ALA A 288 6.51 -10.78 10.48
C ALA A 288 6.48 -9.71 9.37
N VAL A 289 7.64 -9.17 9.02
CA VAL A 289 7.77 -8.20 7.92
C VAL A 289 8.93 -8.57 7.00
N LEU A 290 8.68 -8.54 5.70
CA LEU A 290 9.68 -8.61 4.63
C LEU A 290 9.65 -7.31 3.82
N VAL A 291 10.74 -6.55 3.87
CA VAL A 291 10.99 -5.43 2.97
C VAL A 291 11.80 -5.95 1.79
N MET A 292 11.32 -5.76 0.56
CA MET A 292 11.99 -6.21 -0.67
C MET A 292 12.24 -5.04 -1.60
N HIS A 293 13.46 -4.92 -2.11
CA HIS A 293 13.86 -3.90 -3.09
C HIS A 293 14.74 -4.47 -4.19
N GLY A 294 14.73 -3.83 -5.35
CA GLY A 294 15.75 -4.03 -6.37
C GLY A 294 17.08 -3.35 -5.97
N ALA A 295 18.20 -3.95 -6.34
CA ALA A 295 19.52 -3.36 -6.09
C ALA A 295 19.69 -2.00 -6.78
N ASP A 296 19.12 -1.86 -7.99
CA ASP A 296 19.18 -0.67 -8.83
C ASP A 296 17.94 0.24 -8.67
N ALA A 297 17.08 -0.08 -7.72
CA ALA A 297 15.90 0.75 -7.46
C ALA A 297 16.28 2.09 -6.83
N HIS A 298 15.95 3.20 -7.50
CA HIS A 298 16.17 4.56 -7.00
C HIS A 298 15.51 4.84 -5.64
N SER A 299 14.47 4.07 -5.29
CA SER A 299 13.73 4.16 -4.03
C SER A 299 14.28 3.25 -2.92
N ARG A 300 15.35 2.52 -3.15
CA ARG A 300 15.89 1.53 -2.23
C ARG A 300 16.17 2.09 -0.83
N TYR A 301 16.63 3.34 -0.74
CA TYR A 301 16.92 4.00 0.52
C TYR A 301 15.71 4.13 1.46
N PHE A 302 14.47 4.21 0.93
CA PHE A 302 13.27 4.20 1.77
C PHE A 302 13.11 2.87 2.50
N GLY A 303 13.27 1.75 1.78
CA GLY A 303 13.13 0.42 2.38
C GLY A 303 14.25 0.10 3.36
N GLU A 304 15.48 0.47 3.05
CA GLU A 304 16.62 0.28 3.95
C GLU A 304 16.46 1.08 5.24
N ALA A 305 16.02 2.35 5.13
CA ALA A 305 15.74 3.19 6.29
C ALA A 305 14.56 2.66 7.12
N ALA A 306 13.47 2.24 6.46
CA ALA A 306 12.31 1.67 7.13
C ALA A 306 12.67 0.38 7.88
N TYR A 307 13.42 -0.54 7.23
CA TYR A 307 13.90 -1.76 7.86
C TYR A 307 14.78 -1.46 9.09
N LYS A 308 15.74 -0.57 8.94
CA LYS A 308 16.64 -0.18 10.04
C LYS A 308 15.87 0.44 11.21
N TYR A 309 14.97 1.38 10.92
CA TYR A 309 14.13 1.98 11.96
C TYR A 309 13.21 0.94 12.64
N MET A 310 12.61 0.05 11.86
CA MET A 310 11.76 -1.02 12.38
C MET A 310 12.51 -1.95 13.33
N VAL A 311 13.78 -2.24 13.07
CA VAL A 311 14.61 -3.14 13.89
C VAL A 311 15.23 -2.42 15.09
N GLU A 312 15.84 -1.25 14.86
CA GLU A 312 16.69 -0.54 15.83
C GLU A 312 15.99 0.61 16.55
N GLY A 313 14.82 1.07 16.05
CA GLY A 313 14.13 2.27 16.55
C GLY A 313 14.80 3.58 16.11
N LYS A 314 15.74 3.55 15.18
CA LYS A 314 16.41 4.73 14.61
C LYS A 314 16.92 4.42 13.21
N ALA A 315 16.84 5.40 12.31
CA ALA A 315 17.45 5.34 10.97
C ALA A 315 17.74 6.74 10.46
N GLU A 316 18.64 6.84 9.50
CA GLU A 316 18.90 8.05 8.76
C GLU A 316 17.66 8.48 7.95
N GLY A 317 17.42 9.78 7.83
CA GLY A 317 16.24 10.35 7.18
C GLY A 317 14.97 10.35 8.05
N TYR A 318 15.01 9.79 9.27
CA TYR A 318 13.94 9.93 10.26
C TYR A 318 14.39 10.81 11.42
N ASN A 319 13.62 11.86 11.68
CA ASN A 319 13.84 12.79 12.79
C ASN A 319 13.08 12.39 14.07
N PHE A 320 12.75 11.10 14.20
CA PHE A 320 12.13 10.50 15.37
C PHE A 320 12.91 9.27 15.81
N ILE A 321 12.88 9.00 17.12
CA ILE A 321 13.59 7.88 17.74
C ILE A 321 12.59 7.07 18.54
N GLY A 322 12.53 5.77 18.27
CA GLY A 322 11.76 4.79 19.02
C GLY A 322 12.66 3.85 19.81
N LYS A 323 12.06 2.82 20.37
CA LYS A 323 12.79 1.70 20.97
C LYS A 323 13.09 0.63 19.92
N PRO A 324 14.13 -0.21 20.10
CA PRO A 324 14.31 -1.40 19.26
C PRO A 324 13.07 -2.30 19.28
N ASN A 325 12.82 -2.96 18.14
CA ASN A 325 11.67 -3.86 18.01
C ASN A 325 11.73 -5.01 19.04
N PRO A 326 10.63 -5.37 19.69
CA PRO A 326 10.60 -6.52 20.60
C PRO A 326 10.79 -7.87 19.88
N ASN A 327 10.54 -7.96 18.56
CA ASN A 327 10.67 -9.16 17.73
C ASN A 327 11.54 -8.92 16.48
N PRO A 328 12.80 -8.50 16.61
CA PRO A 328 13.63 -8.14 15.44
C PRO A 328 13.93 -9.35 14.53
N GLY A 329 13.91 -10.55 15.05
CA GLY A 329 14.26 -11.78 14.31
C GLY A 329 13.24 -12.20 13.24
N ASN A 330 12.04 -11.62 13.20
CA ASN A 330 11.05 -11.85 12.16
C ASN A 330 10.93 -10.69 11.15
N LYS A 331 11.90 -9.79 11.16
CA LYS A 331 12.04 -8.69 10.20
C LYS A 331 13.12 -9.03 9.20
N GLN A 332 12.84 -8.87 7.91
CA GLN A 332 13.75 -9.26 6.83
C GLN A 332 13.89 -8.11 5.82
N LEU A 333 15.10 -7.97 5.29
CA LEU A 333 15.38 -7.11 4.14
C LEU A 333 15.93 -7.99 3.01
N LEU A 334 15.29 -7.96 1.85
CA LEU A 334 15.68 -8.73 0.67
C LEU A 334 15.99 -7.76 -0.48
N ILE A 335 17.23 -7.79 -0.94
CA ILE A 335 17.67 -7.00 -2.10
C ILE A 335 17.81 -7.93 -3.29
N ILE A 336 17.09 -7.64 -4.37
CA ILE A 336 17.11 -8.41 -5.63
C ILE A 336 18.20 -7.82 -6.53
N PRO A 337 19.24 -8.60 -6.86
CA PRO A 337 20.31 -8.13 -7.74
C PRO A 337 19.74 -7.67 -9.10
N ASP A 338 20.35 -6.67 -9.69
CA ASP A 338 20.09 -6.15 -11.04
C ASP A 338 18.62 -5.73 -11.32
N ALA A 339 17.79 -5.64 -10.30
CA ALA A 339 16.40 -5.24 -10.44
C ALA A 339 16.23 -3.74 -10.21
N SER A 340 15.55 -3.06 -11.14
CA SER A 340 15.08 -1.69 -10.98
C SER A 340 13.82 -1.64 -10.10
N HIS A 341 13.31 -0.42 -9.85
CA HIS A 341 12.05 -0.24 -9.14
C HIS A 341 10.87 -0.89 -9.87
N CYS A 342 10.75 -0.66 -11.18
CA CYS A 342 9.64 -1.17 -11.99
C CYS A 342 9.79 -2.64 -12.38
N ASP A 343 10.97 -3.23 -12.30
CA ASP A 343 11.15 -4.67 -12.46
C ASP A 343 10.44 -5.47 -11.34
N LEU A 344 10.22 -4.85 -10.17
CA LEU A 344 9.42 -5.45 -9.10
C LEU A 344 7.92 -5.16 -9.21
N TYR A 345 7.44 -4.62 -10.34
CA TYR A 345 6.01 -4.50 -10.64
C TYR A 345 5.45 -5.69 -11.38
N ASP A 346 6.22 -6.23 -12.34
CA ASP A 346 5.80 -7.31 -13.26
C ASP A 346 6.85 -8.40 -13.48
N GLY A 347 8.03 -8.28 -12.87
CA GLY A 347 9.17 -9.17 -13.03
C GLY A 347 10.21 -8.68 -14.03
N GLY A 348 9.94 -7.58 -14.74
CA GLY A 348 10.84 -6.99 -15.74
C GLY A 348 10.91 -7.77 -17.05
N TYR A 349 11.40 -7.10 -18.09
CA TYR A 349 11.59 -7.65 -19.44
C TYR A 349 12.96 -7.27 -19.98
N GLU A 350 13.49 -8.08 -20.92
CA GLU A 350 14.78 -7.81 -21.55
C GLU A 350 14.79 -6.53 -22.37
N GLU A 351 13.66 -6.23 -23.02
CA GLU A 351 13.48 -5.04 -23.85
C GLU A 351 12.38 -4.13 -23.28
N LYS A 352 12.41 -2.87 -23.69
CA LYS A 352 11.41 -1.87 -23.32
C LYS A 352 10.01 -2.23 -23.84
N ALA A 353 8.99 -1.62 -23.27
CA ALA A 353 7.58 -1.81 -23.59
C ALA A 353 7.08 -3.27 -23.39
N GLY A 354 7.70 -3.99 -22.46
CA GLY A 354 7.34 -5.38 -22.15
C GLY A 354 7.68 -6.37 -23.27
N LYS A 355 8.68 -6.04 -24.08
CA LYS A 355 9.16 -6.91 -25.16
C LYS A 355 10.32 -7.79 -24.70
N GLY A 356 10.69 -8.77 -25.53
CA GLY A 356 11.71 -9.76 -25.21
C GLY A 356 11.23 -10.79 -24.18
N GLN A 357 12.17 -11.52 -23.57
CA GLN A 357 11.85 -12.51 -22.55
C GLN A 357 11.63 -11.87 -21.18
N PRO A 358 10.71 -12.41 -20.35
CA PRO A 358 10.58 -11.99 -18.97
C PRO A 358 11.86 -12.27 -18.17
N LYS A 359 12.36 -11.28 -17.43
CA LYS A 359 13.52 -11.43 -16.54
C LYS A 359 13.19 -12.21 -15.25
N ASN A 360 11.91 -12.30 -14.89
CA ASN A 360 11.40 -13.00 -13.70
C ASN A 360 12.08 -12.54 -12.39
N MET A 361 12.27 -11.22 -12.23
CA MET A 361 12.98 -10.65 -11.08
C MET A 361 12.23 -10.81 -9.75
N ILE A 362 10.91 -10.99 -9.75
CA ILE A 362 10.14 -11.14 -8.52
C ILE A 362 10.27 -12.57 -8.01
N PRO A 363 10.80 -12.80 -6.79
CA PRO A 363 11.01 -14.14 -6.23
C PRO A 363 9.71 -14.68 -5.63
N TRP A 364 8.74 -15.04 -6.48
CA TRP A 364 7.39 -15.46 -6.08
C TRP A 364 7.35 -16.56 -5.03
N ASP A 365 8.25 -17.56 -5.14
CA ASP A 365 8.29 -18.68 -4.21
C ASP A 365 8.83 -18.24 -2.84
N THR A 366 9.82 -17.36 -2.81
CA THR A 366 10.34 -16.78 -1.55
C THR A 366 9.23 -15.99 -0.84
N LEU A 367 8.42 -15.21 -1.57
CA LEU A 367 7.28 -14.50 -1.00
C LEU A 367 6.24 -15.46 -0.43
N ALA A 368 5.91 -16.51 -1.18
CA ALA A 368 4.96 -17.52 -0.72
C ALA A 368 5.47 -18.29 0.51
N GLU A 369 6.74 -18.66 0.55
CA GLU A 369 7.38 -19.31 1.70
C GLU A 369 7.39 -18.40 2.93
N PHE A 370 7.68 -17.10 2.76
CA PHE A 370 7.58 -16.12 3.84
C PHE A 370 6.17 -16.12 4.46
N PHE A 371 5.12 -16.05 3.64
CA PHE A 371 3.75 -16.09 4.15
C PHE A 371 3.40 -17.46 4.77
N LYS A 372 3.72 -18.59 4.13
CA LYS A 372 3.47 -19.94 4.67
C LYS A 372 4.15 -20.16 6.03
N LYS A 373 5.32 -19.59 6.22
CA LYS A 373 6.06 -19.67 7.50
C LYS A 373 5.38 -18.86 8.60
N ASN A 374 4.80 -17.72 8.28
CA ASN A 374 4.35 -16.73 9.25
C ASN A 374 2.82 -16.65 9.42
N LEU A 375 2.04 -17.29 8.54
CA LEU A 375 0.58 -17.45 8.63
C LEU A 375 0.22 -18.87 9.10
N LYS A 376 0.76 -19.29 10.24
CA LYS A 376 0.53 -20.63 10.82
C LYS A 376 -0.57 -20.62 11.85
#